data_f53f601798a47c9eb7fdd8daf804bd99
#
_entry.id   f53f601798a47c9eb7fdd8daf804bd99
#
_cell.length_a   1.000
_cell.length_b   1.000
_cell.length_c   1.000
_cell.angle_alpha   90.00
_cell.angle_beta   90.00
_cell.angle_gamma   90.00
#
_symmetry.space_group_name_H-M   'P 1'
#
loop_
_entity.id
_entity.type
_entity.pdbx_description
1 polymer ?
#
loop_
_entity_poly.entity_id
_entity_poly.type
_entity_poly.pdbx_seq_one_letter_code
_entity_poly.pdbx_strand_id
1 'polypeptide(L)'
;MAYTFHGGIHVEEYKNTRRCRIEVMPQPKEVRIPLRQHIGVPAIPVVQPGDRVTMGQKIGEIPDGRLGCAVHASVSGVVKSVETGPLAAGNVGFVVVGNDGLDTPCEEMQPFQGKLSEATTEQIVEVVREAGITGMGGATFPTHVKISSSLGKVDTIIINCAECEPFITANHRLMLENPASIINGCKILLKALGVHKAWLAVEDNKMDAVERLEELTADSSMIEVKVMKTKYPQGDERQLIYALTGQEIPAGKLPADVGCVIFNAETCSSIFKAFAYGMPSIK
;
A
#
# COMPACT_ATOMS: atom_id res chain seq x y z
N MET A 1 1.70 -22.10 17.67
CA MET A 1 3.13 -22.23 17.20
C MET A 1 3.32 -21.22 16.09
N ALA A 2 4.40 -20.43 16.10
CA ALA A 2 4.62 -19.40 15.07
C ALA A 2 5.12 -20.03 13.75
N TYR A 3 4.61 -19.53 12.62
CA TYR A 3 5.02 -19.95 11.29
C TYR A 3 6.43 -19.45 10.95
N THR A 4 7.20 -20.23 10.19
CA THR A 4 8.59 -19.89 9.88
C THR A 4 9.07 -20.60 8.61
N PHE A 5 10.19 -20.14 8.05
CA PHE A 5 10.89 -20.76 6.90
C PHE A 5 12.27 -21.26 7.32
N HIS A 6 12.95 -22.04 6.49
CA HIS A 6 14.30 -22.50 6.74
C HIS A 6 15.34 -21.39 6.47
N GLY A 7 16.35 -21.27 7.33
CA GLY A 7 17.39 -20.25 7.21
C GLY A 7 16.92 -18.89 7.75
N GLY A 8 17.42 -17.82 7.17
CA GLY A 8 17.29 -16.47 7.70
C GLY A 8 18.28 -16.20 8.83
N ILE A 9 18.30 -14.96 9.30
CA ILE A 9 19.16 -14.50 10.38
C ILE A 9 18.35 -13.74 11.43
N HIS A 10 18.83 -13.74 12.66
CA HIS A 10 18.32 -12.86 13.72
C HIS A 10 19.18 -11.60 13.75
N VAL A 11 18.56 -10.46 13.47
CA VAL A 11 19.19 -9.14 13.52
C VAL A 11 18.73 -8.40 14.77
N GLU A 12 19.56 -7.46 15.24
CA GLU A 12 19.13 -6.52 16.29
C GLU A 12 17.99 -5.66 15.77
N GLU A 13 16.88 -5.64 16.46
CA GLU A 13 15.63 -5.08 15.94
C GLU A 13 15.58 -3.54 15.96
N TYR A 14 16.18 -2.92 16.99
CA TYR A 14 16.21 -1.45 17.21
C TYR A 14 14.83 -0.77 17.02
N LYS A 15 13.73 -1.42 17.40
CA LYS A 15 12.34 -0.93 17.26
C LYS A 15 12.02 0.20 18.27
N ASN A 16 12.85 1.22 18.32
CA ASN A 16 12.77 2.29 19.34
C ASN A 16 11.47 3.08 19.30
N THR A 17 10.87 3.23 18.09
CA THR A 17 9.62 3.98 17.86
C THR A 17 8.36 3.13 18.01
N ARG A 18 8.46 1.85 18.38
CA ARG A 18 7.30 0.94 18.50
C ARG A 18 6.20 1.43 19.44
N ARG A 19 6.54 2.27 20.42
CA ARG A 19 5.61 2.87 21.39
C ARG A 19 5.28 4.34 21.09
N CYS A 20 5.89 4.93 20.07
CA CYS A 20 5.59 6.29 19.66
C CYS A 20 4.33 6.29 18.77
N ARG A 21 3.43 7.22 19.03
CA ARG A 21 2.26 7.40 18.16
C ARG A 21 2.68 7.94 16.81
N ILE A 22 1.86 7.70 15.79
CA ILE A 22 2.01 8.35 14.50
C ILE A 22 1.78 9.85 14.70
N GLU A 23 2.73 10.66 14.27
CA GLU A 23 2.65 12.12 14.37
C GLU A 23 2.47 12.71 12.97
N VAL A 24 1.63 13.75 12.90
CA VAL A 24 1.46 14.50 11.65
C VAL A 24 2.59 15.52 11.56
N MET A 25 3.35 15.47 10.48
CA MET A 25 4.43 16.41 10.22
C MET A 25 3.87 17.84 10.08
N PRO A 26 4.53 18.86 10.65
CA PRO A 26 4.18 20.24 10.38
C PRO A 26 4.17 20.54 8.87
N GLN A 27 3.21 21.33 8.44
CA GLN A 27 3.07 21.63 7.02
C GLN A 27 4.31 22.35 6.45
N PRO A 28 4.93 21.82 5.40
CA PRO A 28 6.05 22.49 4.72
C PRO A 28 5.52 23.69 3.92
N LYS A 29 6.36 24.69 3.72
CA LYS A 29 6.04 25.85 2.85
C LYS A 29 5.97 25.48 1.37
N GLU A 30 6.61 24.39 1.00
CA GLU A 30 6.72 23.90 -0.37
C GLU A 30 6.92 22.39 -0.37
N VAL A 31 6.37 21.72 -1.35
CA VAL A 31 6.60 20.30 -1.62
C VAL A 31 7.14 20.11 -3.03
N ARG A 32 8.04 19.14 -3.19
CA ARG A 32 8.64 18.75 -4.46
C ARG A 32 8.27 17.31 -4.77
N ILE A 33 7.25 17.10 -5.62
CA ILE A 33 6.61 15.82 -5.84
C ILE A 33 7.21 15.15 -7.08
N PRO A 34 7.92 14.02 -6.94
CA PRO A 34 8.49 13.32 -8.08
C PRO A 34 7.41 12.65 -8.92
N LEU A 35 7.54 12.74 -10.24
CA LEU A 35 6.63 12.09 -11.19
C LEU A 35 6.95 10.60 -11.42
N ARG A 36 8.01 10.08 -10.80
CA ARG A 36 8.36 8.65 -10.79
C ARG A 36 8.46 8.15 -9.36
N GLN A 37 7.41 7.49 -8.88
CA GLN A 37 7.30 6.94 -7.54
C GLN A 37 6.99 5.44 -7.53
N HIS A 38 7.18 4.75 -8.67
CA HIS A 38 6.77 3.36 -8.88
C HIS A 38 7.57 2.69 -9.99
N ILE A 39 7.43 1.38 -10.12
CA ILE A 39 7.91 0.60 -11.26
C ILE A 39 7.05 0.93 -12.47
N GLY A 40 7.70 1.12 -13.62
CA GLY A 40 7.07 1.47 -14.89
C GLY A 40 7.59 2.80 -15.45
N VAL A 41 6.80 3.42 -16.32
CA VAL A 41 7.15 4.72 -16.90
C VAL A 41 6.83 5.86 -15.91
N PRO A 42 7.61 6.95 -15.90
CA PRO A 42 7.25 8.12 -15.11
C PRO A 42 5.92 8.71 -15.59
N ALA A 43 5.19 9.33 -14.66
CA ALA A 43 4.00 10.09 -15.01
C ALA A 43 4.36 11.35 -15.82
N ILE A 44 3.49 11.75 -16.71
CA ILE A 44 3.56 13.01 -17.45
C ILE A 44 2.80 14.07 -16.65
N PRO A 45 3.37 15.26 -16.40
CA PRO A 45 2.67 16.31 -15.67
C PRO A 45 1.44 16.77 -16.45
N VAL A 46 0.32 16.92 -15.74
CA VAL A 46 -0.95 17.45 -16.28
C VAL A 46 -1.24 18.86 -15.76
N VAL A 47 -0.26 19.47 -15.12
CA VAL A 47 -0.29 20.83 -14.58
C VAL A 47 0.94 21.63 -15.06
N GLN A 48 0.83 22.95 -15.03
CA GLN A 48 1.90 23.88 -15.43
C GLN A 48 2.16 24.94 -14.34
N PRO A 49 3.30 25.62 -14.38
CA PRO A 49 3.58 26.72 -13.46
C PRO A 49 2.48 27.79 -13.49
N GLY A 50 2.02 28.18 -12.30
CA GLY A 50 0.91 29.13 -12.12
C GLY A 50 -0.44 28.47 -11.85
N ASP A 51 -0.62 27.19 -12.15
CA ASP A 51 -1.87 26.48 -11.87
C ASP A 51 -2.11 26.37 -10.35
N ARG A 52 -3.37 26.56 -9.95
CA ARG A 52 -3.80 26.25 -8.59
C ARG A 52 -4.19 24.77 -8.52
N VAL A 53 -3.69 24.09 -7.49
CA VAL A 53 -3.97 22.67 -7.21
C VAL A 53 -4.58 22.50 -5.83
N THR A 54 -5.42 21.48 -5.71
CA THR A 54 -6.02 21.04 -4.43
C THR A 54 -5.35 19.78 -3.92
N MET A 55 -5.40 19.54 -2.61
CA MET A 55 -4.85 18.32 -2.02
C MET A 55 -5.60 17.08 -2.55
N GLY A 56 -4.87 16.12 -3.06
CA GLY A 56 -5.43 14.93 -3.72
C GLY A 56 -5.70 15.09 -5.22
N GLN A 57 -5.55 16.27 -5.80
CA GLN A 57 -5.70 16.46 -7.24
C GLN A 57 -4.62 15.73 -8.02
N LYS A 58 -5.00 15.07 -9.12
CA LYS A 58 -4.05 14.43 -10.06
C LYS A 58 -3.18 15.49 -10.72
N ILE A 59 -1.86 15.38 -10.55
CA ILE A 59 -0.85 16.28 -11.12
C ILE A 59 0.07 15.58 -12.12
N GLY A 60 0.00 14.25 -12.18
CA GLY A 60 0.73 13.45 -13.15
C GLY A 60 -0.06 12.22 -13.57
N GLU A 61 -0.05 11.91 -14.85
CA GLU A 61 -0.82 10.83 -15.47
C GLU A 61 0.09 9.88 -16.24
N ILE A 62 -0.29 8.60 -16.29
CA ILE A 62 0.43 7.59 -17.06
C ILE A 62 -0.16 7.51 -18.47
N PRO A 63 0.68 7.53 -19.52
CA PRO A 63 0.21 7.33 -20.88
C PRO A 63 -0.53 6.01 -21.06
N ASP A 64 -1.57 6.00 -21.87
CA ASP A 64 -2.40 4.83 -22.14
C ASP A 64 -1.56 3.59 -22.50
N GLY A 65 -1.98 2.45 -21.96
CA GLY A 65 -1.32 1.16 -22.19
C GLY A 65 0.08 1.00 -21.55
N ARG A 66 0.55 1.97 -20.77
CA ARG A 66 1.84 1.88 -20.10
C ARG A 66 1.66 1.49 -18.62
N LEU A 67 2.67 0.81 -18.09
CA LEU A 67 2.73 0.45 -16.68
C LEU A 67 3.12 1.67 -15.84
N GLY A 68 2.34 1.98 -14.81
CA GLY A 68 2.60 3.08 -13.87
C GLY A 68 1.39 3.42 -13.03
N CYS A 69 1.49 4.48 -12.24
CA CYS A 69 0.42 5.01 -11.40
C CYS A 69 0.34 6.53 -11.48
N ALA A 70 -0.85 7.07 -11.39
CA ALA A 70 -1.08 8.50 -11.26
C ALA A 70 -0.35 9.08 -10.03
N VAL A 71 0.00 10.35 -10.10
CA VAL A 71 0.65 11.11 -9.02
C VAL A 71 -0.26 12.26 -8.63
N HIS A 72 -0.43 12.46 -7.33
CA HIS A 72 -1.38 13.43 -6.77
C HIS A 72 -0.66 14.48 -5.93
N ALA A 73 -1.25 15.67 -5.86
CA ALA A 73 -0.77 16.75 -5.01
C ALA A 73 -0.95 16.39 -3.53
N SER A 74 0.11 16.51 -2.75
CA SER A 74 0.09 16.24 -1.30
C SER A 74 -0.39 17.42 -0.46
N VAL A 75 -0.49 18.60 -1.06
CA VAL A 75 -0.95 19.86 -0.45
C VAL A 75 -1.79 20.63 -1.43
N SER A 76 -2.59 21.60 -0.96
CA SER A 76 -3.18 22.62 -1.81
C SER A 76 -2.23 23.82 -2.00
N GLY A 77 -2.36 24.53 -3.12
CA GLY A 77 -1.52 25.70 -3.37
C GLY A 77 -1.32 26.01 -4.85
N VAL A 78 -0.17 26.57 -5.19
CA VAL A 78 0.15 26.98 -6.56
C VAL A 78 1.39 26.24 -7.06
N VAL A 79 1.31 25.69 -8.26
CA VAL A 79 2.45 25.07 -8.95
C VAL A 79 3.49 26.15 -9.25
N LYS A 80 4.67 26.04 -8.66
CA LYS A 80 5.79 26.99 -8.86
C LYS A 80 6.61 26.65 -10.09
N SER A 81 6.90 25.35 -10.27
CA SER A 81 7.66 24.86 -11.42
C SER A 81 7.33 23.41 -11.73
N VAL A 82 7.55 23.02 -12.98
CA VAL A 82 7.72 21.64 -13.42
C VAL A 82 9.15 21.52 -13.89
N GLU A 83 9.96 20.70 -13.22
CA GLU A 83 11.41 20.68 -13.40
C GLU A 83 11.96 19.26 -13.46
N THR A 84 13.20 19.11 -13.92
CA THR A 84 13.93 17.85 -13.88
C THR A 84 15.06 17.95 -12.88
N GLY A 85 15.23 16.92 -12.06
CA GLY A 85 16.30 16.91 -11.06
C GLY A 85 16.66 15.51 -10.59
N PRO A 86 17.69 15.39 -9.75
CA PRO A 86 18.21 14.12 -9.29
C PRO A 86 17.28 13.45 -8.28
N LEU A 87 17.13 12.13 -8.41
CA LEU A 87 16.58 11.19 -7.44
C LEU A 87 17.51 9.96 -7.42
N ALA A 88 17.38 9.09 -6.41
CA ALA A 88 18.23 7.89 -6.29
C ALA A 88 18.26 7.02 -7.56
N ALA A 89 17.18 7.01 -8.35
CA ALA A 89 17.06 6.27 -9.60
C ALA A 89 17.48 7.06 -10.87
N GLY A 90 18.18 8.20 -10.72
CA GLY A 90 18.57 9.09 -11.82
C GLY A 90 17.74 10.38 -11.89
N ASN A 91 17.81 11.11 -13.00
CA ASN A 91 17.03 12.34 -13.17
C ASN A 91 15.56 12.02 -13.45
N VAL A 92 14.67 12.66 -12.70
CA VAL A 92 13.21 12.53 -12.84
C VAL A 92 12.54 13.89 -12.93
N GLY A 93 11.33 13.93 -13.48
CA GLY A 93 10.46 15.10 -13.44
C GLY A 93 9.89 15.32 -12.05
N PHE A 94 9.70 16.57 -11.66
CA PHE A 94 9.06 16.98 -10.42
C PHE A 94 8.00 18.06 -10.70
N VAL A 95 6.94 18.04 -9.92
CA VAL A 95 6.02 19.17 -9.76
C VAL A 95 6.32 19.81 -8.41
N VAL A 96 6.65 21.09 -8.40
CA VAL A 96 6.92 21.88 -7.20
C VAL A 96 5.68 22.69 -6.87
N VAL A 97 5.11 22.51 -5.68
CA VAL A 97 3.92 23.21 -5.23
C VAL A 97 4.22 24.06 -4.01
N GLY A 98 3.97 25.36 -4.11
CA GLY A 98 3.97 26.26 -2.97
C GLY A 98 2.69 26.02 -2.16
N ASN A 99 2.84 25.53 -0.92
CA ASN A 99 1.72 25.21 -0.03
C ASN A 99 1.04 26.48 0.46
N ASP A 100 -0.29 26.53 0.38
CA ASP A 100 -1.10 27.64 0.91
C ASP A 100 -1.52 27.42 2.37
N GLY A 101 -1.26 26.23 2.94
CA GLY A 101 -1.57 25.89 4.32
C GLY A 101 -3.05 25.63 4.58
N LEU A 102 -3.88 25.55 3.55
CA LEU A 102 -5.33 25.38 3.68
C LEU A 102 -5.78 23.91 3.58
N ASP A 103 -4.96 23.03 3.00
CA ASP A 103 -5.28 21.62 2.73
C ASP A 103 -6.65 21.46 2.04
N THR A 104 -6.98 22.39 1.12
CA THR A 104 -8.24 22.34 0.38
C THR A 104 -8.34 21.02 -0.37
N PRO A 105 -9.33 20.15 -0.07
CA PRO A 105 -9.42 18.84 -0.70
C PRO A 105 -9.87 18.95 -2.16
N CYS A 106 -9.47 17.97 -2.97
CA CYS A 106 -9.93 17.85 -4.35
C CYS A 106 -11.39 17.37 -4.39
N GLU A 107 -12.26 18.12 -5.06
CA GLU A 107 -13.68 17.80 -5.20
C GLU A 107 -13.93 16.58 -6.10
N GLU A 108 -13.01 16.28 -7.02
CA GLU A 108 -13.11 15.16 -7.97
C GLU A 108 -12.90 13.80 -7.27
N MET A 109 -12.28 13.80 -6.10
CA MET A 109 -12.01 12.60 -5.35
C MET A 109 -13.19 12.24 -4.45
N GLN A 110 -14.08 11.44 -4.99
CA GLN A 110 -15.28 11.00 -4.29
C GLN A 110 -15.11 9.55 -3.77
N PRO A 111 -15.66 9.24 -2.57
CA PRO A 111 -15.74 7.86 -2.12
C PRO A 111 -16.55 7.02 -3.10
N PHE A 112 -16.32 5.71 -3.10
CA PHE A 112 -17.13 4.78 -3.88
C PHE A 112 -18.61 4.93 -3.48
N GLN A 113 -19.47 5.12 -4.48
CA GLN A 113 -20.90 5.27 -4.26
C GLN A 113 -21.57 3.89 -4.25
N GLY A 114 -22.04 3.46 -3.08
CA GLY A 114 -22.70 2.17 -2.89
C GLY A 114 -22.04 1.30 -1.82
N LYS A 115 -22.54 0.07 -1.68
CA LYS A 115 -22.00 -0.91 -0.73
C LYS A 115 -20.89 -1.72 -1.38
N LEU A 116 -19.92 -2.17 -0.59
CA LEU A 116 -18.86 -3.07 -1.08
C LEU A 116 -19.43 -4.35 -1.73
N SER A 117 -20.55 -4.89 -1.22
CA SER A 117 -21.20 -6.06 -1.80
C SER A 117 -21.67 -5.84 -3.24
N GLU A 118 -21.99 -4.62 -3.62
CA GLU A 118 -22.49 -4.21 -4.93
C GLU A 118 -21.37 -3.84 -5.91
N ALA A 119 -20.16 -3.56 -5.39
CA ALA A 119 -19.02 -3.19 -6.20
C ALA A 119 -18.57 -4.34 -7.11
N THR A 120 -18.30 -4.03 -8.38
CA THR A 120 -17.67 -4.98 -9.31
C THR A 120 -16.15 -4.96 -9.16
N THR A 121 -15.48 -5.99 -9.66
CA THR A 121 -14.01 -6.05 -9.72
C THR A 121 -13.44 -4.85 -10.47
N GLU A 122 -14.02 -4.53 -11.62
CA GLU A 122 -13.57 -3.43 -12.49
C GLU A 122 -13.67 -2.09 -11.77
N GLN A 123 -14.76 -1.86 -11.03
CA GLN A 123 -14.94 -0.63 -10.26
C GLN A 123 -13.90 -0.51 -9.14
N ILE A 124 -13.59 -1.60 -8.43
CA ILE A 124 -12.56 -1.59 -7.38
C ILE A 124 -11.17 -1.35 -8.00
N VAL A 125 -10.84 -2.03 -9.10
CA VAL A 125 -9.57 -1.84 -9.82
C VAL A 125 -9.42 -0.40 -10.29
N GLU A 126 -10.52 0.21 -10.78
CA GLU A 126 -10.54 1.59 -11.23
C GLU A 126 -10.28 2.57 -10.07
N VAL A 127 -10.95 2.40 -8.93
CA VAL A 127 -10.69 3.22 -7.73
C VAL A 127 -9.21 3.12 -7.33
N VAL A 128 -8.62 1.91 -7.33
CA VAL A 128 -7.22 1.70 -6.97
C VAL A 128 -6.27 2.35 -8.00
N ARG A 129 -6.63 2.31 -9.29
CA ARG A 129 -5.87 2.92 -10.39
C ARG A 129 -5.88 4.44 -10.27
N GLU A 130 -7.07 5.02 -10.17
CA GLU A 130 -7.26 6.47 -10.09
C GLU A 130 -6.64 7.07 -8.81
N ALA A 131 -6.70 6.34 -7.69
CA ALA A 131 -6.04 6.75 -6.46
C ALA A 131 -4.50 6.58 -6.50
N GLY A 132 -3.93 6.08 -7.58
CA GLY A 132 -2.48 5.95 -7.76
C GLY A 132 -1.81 5.00 -6.78
N ILE A 133 -2.50 3.98 -6.27
CA ILE A 133 -1.98 3.09 -5.22
C ILE A 133 -0.91 2.16 -5.77
N THR A 134 0.25 2.15 -5.11
CA THR A 134 1.35 1.20 -5.35
C THR A 134 1.57 0.29 -4.16
N GLY A 135 2.28 -0.81 -4.36
CA GLY A 135 2.70 -1.68 -3.28
C GLY A 135 3.65 -0.95 -2.32
N MET A 136 3.27 -0.83 -1.05
CA MET A 136 4.10 -0.27 0.01
C MET A 136 5.02 -1.35 0.62
N GLY A 137 6.15 -0.94 1.19
CA GLY A 137 7.11 -1.85 1.82
C GLY A 137 7.93 -2.69 0.83
N GLY A 138 8.08 -2.25 -0.44
CA GLY A 138 8.87 -3.00 -1.44
C GLY A 138 9.06 -2.24 -2.74
N ALA A 139 8.89 -2.95 -3.85
CA ALA A 139 9.21 -2.48 -5.19
C ALA A 139 8.24 -1.42 -5.77
N THR A 140 7.28 -0.93 -5.03
CA THR A 140 6.29 0.06 -5.48
C THR A 140 5.57 -0.31 -6.78
N PHE A 141 5.22 -1.61 -6.93
CA PHE A 141 4.51 -2.10 -8.10
C PHE A 141 3.06 -1.59 -8.12
N PRO A 142 2.52 -1.15 -9.28
CA PRO A 142 1.15 -0.67 -9.40
C PRO A 142 0.12 -1.69 -8.91
N THR A 143 -0.65 -1.33 -7.87
CA THR A 143 -1.55 -2.26 -7.18
C THR A 143 -2.72 -2.70 -8.04
N HIS A 144 -3.28 -1.81 -8.88
CA HIS A 144 -4.35 -2.16 -9.83
C HIS A 144 -3.91 -3.24 -10.83
N VAL A 145 -2.65 -3.22 -11.29
CA VAL A 145 -2.09 -4.25 -12.17
C VAL A 145 -1.91 -5.56 -11.42
N LYS A 146 -1.45 -5.50 -10.15
CA LYS A 146 -1.30 -6.69 -9.31
C LYS A 146 -2.65 -7.38 -9.08
N ILE A 147 -3.70 -6.62 -8.80
CA ILE A 147 -5.07 -7.15 -8.66
C ILE A 147 -5.51 -7.81 -9.99
N SER A 148 -5.46 -7.06 -11.10
CA SER A 148 -5.93 -7.54 -12.41
C SER A 148 -5.18 -8.79 -12.88
N SER A 149 -3.87 -8.86 -12.69
CA SER A 149 -3.05 -10.02 -13.09
C SER A 149 -3.26 -11.27 -12.22
N SER A 150 -3.85 -11.11 -11.04
CA SER A 150 -4.14 -12.19 -10.08
C SER A 150 -5.54 -12.78 -10.22
N LEU A 151 -6.43 -12.16 -11.00
CA LEU A 151 -7.81 -12.60 -11.19
C LEU A 151 -7.87 -14.04 -11.73
N GLY A 152 -8.65 -14.90 -11.06
CA GLY A 152 -8.85 -16.30 -11.44
C GLY A 152 -7.63 -17.21 -11.25
N LYS A 153 -6.53 -16.69 -10.66
CA LYS A 153 -5.28 -17.45 -10.47
C LYS A 153 -4.94 -17.70 -9.00
N VAL A 154 -5.59 -17.00 -8.09
CA VAL A 154 -5.27 -17.06 -6.65
C VAL A 154 -6.49 -17.49 -5.85
N ASP A 155 -6.26 -18.18 -4.77
CA ASP A 155 -7.27 -18.60 -3.78
C ASP A 155 -7.02 -18.01 -2.40
N THR A 156 -5.81 -17.48 -2.16
CA THR A 156 -5.38 -16.98 -0.86
C THR A 156 -4.72 -15.61 -0.99
N ILE A 157 -5.21 -14.65 -0.19
CA ILE A 157 -4.57 -13.35 -0.01
C ILE A 157 -3.70 -13.39 1.24
N ILE A 158 -2.48 -12.90 1.16
CA ILE A 158 -1.61 -12.72 2.32
C ILE A 158 -1.36 -11.23 2.52
N ILE A 159 -1.77 -10.70 3.66
CA ILE A 159 -1.44 -9.33 4.05
C ILE A 159 -0.16 -9.38 4.86
N ASN A 160 0.92 -8.90 4.26
CA ASN A 160 2.22 -8.82 4.88
C ASN A 160 2.24 -7.65 5.88
N CYS A 161 2.20 -8.00 7.16
CA CYS A 161 2.33 -7.10 8.30
C CYS A 161 3.71 -7.23 8.97
N ALA A 162 4.61 -8.05 8.40
CA ALA A 162 5.97 -8.21 8.91
C ALA A 162 6.81 -6.97 8.59
N GLU A 163 7.67 -6.61 9.54
CA GLU A 163 8.67 -5.56 9.44
C GLU A 163 9.99 -6.13 9.97
N CYS A 164 10.62 -6.98 9.16
CA CYS A 164 11.84 -7.69 9.55
C CYS A 164 13.11 -6.81 9.49
N GLU A 165 13.04 -5.63 8.86
CA GLU A 165 14.13 -4.67 8.81
C GLU A 165 14.27 -3.96 10.16
N PRO A 166 15.53 -3.73 10.64
CA PRO A 166 15.77 -2.93 11.83
C PRO A 166 15.14 -1.52 11.74
N PHE A 167 14.79 -0.94 12.88
CA PHE A 167 14.25 0.40 13.09
C PHE A 167 12.80 0.62 12.63
N ILE A 168 12.31 -0.05 11.58
CA ILE A 168 10.98 0.20 10.98
C ILE A 168 9.88 -0.30 11.92
N THR A 169 8.88 0.58 12.19
CA THR A 169 7.70 0.30 13.04
C THR A 169 6.39 0.85 12.45
N ALA A 170 6.38 1.24 11.18
CA ALA A 170 5.24 1.88 10.53
C ALA A 170 3.99 0.97 10.49
N ASN A 171 4.15 -0.28 10.03
CA ASN A 171 3.04 -1.24 10.01
C ASN A 171 2.60 -1.62 11.43
N HIS A 172 3.53 -1.76 12.39
CA HIS A 172 3.20 -2.02 13.78
C HIS A 172 2.30 -0.91 14.34
N ARG A 173 2.69 0.35 14.16
CA ARG A 173 1.87 1.48 14.60
C ARG A 173 0.53 1.55 13.88
N LEU A 174 0.50 1.30 12.58
CA LEU A 174 -0.75 1.25 11.81
C LEU A 174 -1.71 0.17 12.33
N MET A 175 -1.19 -1.04 12.62
CA MET A 175 -2.00 -2.12 13.20
C MET A 175 -2.59 -1.77 14.56
N LEU A 176 -1.91 -0.96 15.37
CA LEU A 176 -2.38 -0.53 16.68
C LEU A 176 -3.31 0.69 16.60
N GLU A 177 -2.99 1.68 15.76
CA GLU A 177 -3.71 2.96 15.71
C GLU A 177 -4.90 2.96 14.74
N ASN A 178 -4.81 2.21 13.63
CA ASN A 178 -5.89 2.11 12.65
C ASN A 178 -6.04 0.70 12.04
N PRO A 179 -6.20 -0.35 12.86
CA PRO A 179 -6.33 -1.73 12.38
C PRO A 179 -7.54 -1.93 11.44
N ALA A 180 -8.62 -1.18 11.67
CA ALA A 180 -9.83 -1.27 10.86
C ALA A 180 -9.58 -0.92 9.39
N SER A 181 -8.65 0.01 9.10
CA SER A 181 -8.31 0.35 7.71
C SER A 181 -7.65 -0.80 6.97
N ILE A 182 -6.80 -1.59 7.66
CA ILE A 182 -6.15 -2.78 7.10
C ILE A 182 -7.19 -3.86 6.82
N ILE A 183 -8.05 -4.15 7.80
CA ILE A 183 -9.07 -5.20 7.69
C ILE A 183 -10.08 -4.87 6.60
N ASN A 184 -10.55 -3.62 6.52
CA ASN A 184 -11.49 -3.21 5.48
C ASN A 184 -10.84 -3.18 4.09
N GLY A 185 -9.58 -2.77 3.97
CA GLY A 185 -8.82 -2.90 2.72
C GLY A 185 -8.65 -4.36 2.29
N CYS A 186 -8.42 -5.27 3.25
CA CYS A 186 -8.39 -6.71 2.99
C CYS A 186 -9.76 -7.22 2.48
N LYS A 187 -10.88 -6.78 3.08
CA LYS A 187 -12.24 -7.12 2.59
C LYS A 187 -12.51 -6.62 1.18
N ILE A 188 -12.01 -5.42 0.83
CA ILE A 188 -12.10 -4.90 -0.54
C ILE A 188 -11.31 -5.78 -1.52
N LEU A 189 -10.10 -6.21 -1.14
CA LEU A 189 -9.28 -7.12 -1.95
C LEU A 189 -9.93 -8.50 -2.11
N LEU A 190 -10.52 -9.07 -1.04
CA LEU A 190 -11.29 -10.32 -1.10
C LEU A 190 -12.42 -10.21 -2.13
N LYS A 191 -13.17 -9.10 -2.09
CA LYS A 191 -14.23 -8.81 -3.06
C LYS A 191 -13.70 -8.67 -4.48
N ALA A 192 -12.64 -7.87 -4.68
CA ALA A 192 -12.04 -7.60 -5.99
C ALA A 192 -11.53 -8.87 -6.67
N LEU A 193 -10.92 -9.78 -5.91
CA LEU A 193 -10.32 -11.01 -6.43
C LEU A 193 -11.29 -12.19 -6.46
N GLY A 194 -12.49 -12.07 -5.85
CA GLY A 194 -13.43 -13.16 -5.70
C GLY A 194 -12.91 -14.31 -4.82
N VAL A 195 -12.04 -13.98 -3.84
CA VAL A 195 -11.37 -14.92 -2.94
C VAL A 195 -12.03 -14.89 -1.56
N HIS A 196 -12.08 -16.03 -0.89
CA HIS A 196 -12.72 -16.17 0.42
C HIS A 196 -11.75 -16.48 1.56
N LYS A 197 -10.45 -16.28 1.34
CA LYS A 197 -9.40 -16.59 2.31
C LYS A 197 -8.33 -15.52 2.32
N ALA A 198 -8.09 -14.94 3.47
CA ALA A 198 -7.00 -13.99 3.69
C ALA A 198 -6.29 -14.25 5.02
N TRP A 199 -4.96 -14.09 5.02
CA TRP A 199 -4.13 -14.17 6.21
C TRP A 199 -3.44 -12.84 6.49
N LEU A 200 -3.55 -12.36 7.73
CA LEU A 200 -2.77 -11.24 8.24
C LEU A 200 -1.51 -11.81 8.90
N ALA A 201 -0.36 -11.71 8.25
CA ALA A 201 0.88 -12.31 8.70
C ALA A 201 1.69 -11.31 9.56
N VAL A 202 1.70 -11.53 10.88
CA VAL A 202 2.29 -10.62 11.88
C VAL A 202 3.40 -11.35 12.65
N GLU A 203 4.55 -10.70 12.87
CA GLU A 203 5.65 -11.29 13.62
C GLU A 203 5.39 -11.37 15.14
N ASP A 204 5.94 -12.40 15.79
CA ASP A 204 5.78 -12.70 17.23
C ASP A 204 6.41 -11.64 18.17
N ASN A 205 7.16 -10.67 17.65
CA ASN A 205 7.61 -9.50 18.41
C ASN A 205 6.55 -8.36 18.48
N LYS A 206 5.35 -8.57 17.92
CA LYS A 206 4.24 -7.60 17.87
C LYS A 206 2.93 -8.21 18.37
N MET A 207 3.00 -8.93 19.53
CA MET A 207 1.83 -9.64 20.07
C MET A 207 0.66 -8.71 20.43
N ASP A 208 0.94 -7.46 20.81
CA ASP A 208 -0.06 -6.42 21.03
C ASP A 208 -0.89 -6.13 19.75
N ALA A 209 -0.24 -6.14 18.58
CA ALA A 209 -0.93 -6.01 17.31
C ALA A 209 -1.66 -7.30 16.90
N VAL A 210 -1.09 -8.47 17.20
CA VAL A 210 -1.75 -9.77 17.00
C VAL A 210 -3.08 -9.81 17.73
N GLU A 211 -3.06 -9.58 19.05
CA GLU A 211 -4.27 -9.57 19.91
C GLU A 211 -5.32 -8.60 19.38
N ARG A 212 -4.90 -7.39 18.98
CA ARG A 212 -5.79 -6.38 18.43
C ARG A 212 -6.44 -6.80 17.11
N LEU A 213 -5.70 -7.43 16.22
CA LEU A 213 -6.22 -7.90 14.94
C LEU A 213 -7.11 -9.14 15.11
N GLU A 214 -6.74 -10.08 16.00
CA GLU A 214 -7.57 -11.25 16.32
C GLU A 214 -8.92 -10.83 16.90
N GLU A 215 -8.93 -9.87 17.83
CA GLU A 215 -10.18 -9.31 18.38
C GLU A 215 -11.12 -8.79 17.28
N LEU A 216 -10.56 -8.03 16.33
CA LEU A 216 -11.33 -7.39 15.26
C LEU A 216 -11.72 -8.34 14.12
N THR A 217 -11.09 -9.49 14.02
CA THR A 217 -11.38 -10.51 13.00
C THR A 217 -12.09 -11.75 13.57
N ALA A 218 -12.40 -11.79 14.87
CA ALA A 218 -12.97 -12.94 15.55
C ALA A 218 -14.23 -13.48 14.89
N ASP A 219 -15.10 -12.60 14.35
CA ASP A 219 -16.34 -12.98 13.67
C ASP A 219 -16.15 -13.23 12.16
N SER A 220 -14.92 -13.14 11.64
CA SER A 220 -14.65 -13.32 10.21
C SER A 220 -14.32 -14.77 9.89
N SER A 221 -15.09 -15.39 9.02
CA SER A 221 -14.76 -16.71 8.46
C SER A 221 -13.70 -16.65 7.33
N MET A 222 -13.35 -15.45 6.84
CA MET A 222 -12.48 -15.26 5.68
C MET A 222 -11.11 -14.71 6.03
N ILE A 223 -10.97 -14.03 7.18
CA ILE A 223 -9.72 -13.35 7.57
C ILE A 223 -9.19 -13.98 8.86
N GLU A 224 -7.94 -14.43 8.84
CA GLU A 224 -7.30 -15.08 9.97
C GLU A 224 -5.91 -14.44 10.22
N VAL A 225 -5.56 -14.23 11.50
CA VAL A 225 -4.23 -13.77 11.88
C VAL A 225 -3.27 -14.95 11.96
N LYS A 226 -2.11 -14.84 11.33
CA LYS A 226 -1.02 -15.83 11.35
C LYS A 226 0.20 -15.24 12.02
N VAL A 227 0.59 -15.83 13.16
CA VAL A 227 1.77 -15.40 13.90
C VAL A 227 3.02 -15.98 13.25
N MET A 228 3.94 -15.10 12.85
CA MET A 228 5.20 -15.44 12.18
C MET A 228 6.36 -15.34 13.15
N LYS A 229 7.39 -16.16 12.97
CA LYS A 229 8.63 -16.06 13.76
C LYS A 229 9.41 -14.82 13.32
N THR A 230 9.82 -13.98 14.29
CA THR A 230 10.65 -12.79 14.02
C THR A 230 12.05 -13.22 13.58
N LYS A 231 12.40 -12.92 12.35
CA LYS A 231 13.74 -13.06 11.75
C LYS A 231 13.81 -12.37 10.38
N TYR A 232 14.99 -12.17 9.86
CA TYR A 232 15.20 -11.57 8.55
C TYR A 232 15.54 -12.65 7.49
N PRO A 233 14.93 -12.66 6.30
CA PRO A 233 13.89 -11.76 5.79
C PRO A 233 12.47 -12.38 5.88
N GLN A 234 11.80 -12.34 7.03
CA GLN A 234 10.46 -12.92 7.20
C GLN A 234 9.40 -12.26 6.31
N GLY A 235 9.57 -10.96 6.01
CA GLY A 235 8.66 -10.21 5.14
C GLY A 235 8.92 -10.39 3.63
N ASP A 236 9.95 -11.15 3.24
CA ASP A 236 10.16 -11.51 1.84
C ASP A 236 9.00 -12.35 1.31
N GLU A 237 8.51 -12.02 0.12
CA GLU A 237 7.31 -12.63 -0.46
C GLU A 237 7.41 -14.16 -0.59
N ARG A 238 8.56 -14.67 -1.01
CA ARG A 238 8.78 -16.12 -1.18
C ARG A 238 8.89 -16.84 0.15
N GLN A 239 9.60 -16.23 1.10
CA GLN A 239 9.75 -16.78 2.45
C GLN A 239 8.42 -16.80 3.20
N LEU A 240 7.62 -15.76 3.04
CA LEU A 240 6.31 -15.63 3.68
C LEU A 240 5.33 -16.70 3.16
N ILE A 241 5.26 -16.90 1.84
CA ILE A 241 4.44 -17.96 1.24
C ILE A 241 4.89 -19.33 1.72
N TYR A 242 6.19 -19.62 1.66
CA TYR A 242 6.72 -20.90 2.14
C TYR A 242 6.39 -21.15 3.62
N ALA A 243 6.60 -20.15 4.47
CA ALA A 243 6.30 -20.27 5.90
C ALA A 243 4.83 -20.58 6.19
N LEU A 244 3.90 -20.02 5.42
CA LEU A 244 2.46 -20.16 5.63
C LEU A 244 1.85 -21.38 4.94
N THR A 245 2.38 -21.78 3.79
CA THR A 245 1.78 -22.82 2.93
C THR A 245 2.64 -24.09 2.81
N GLY A 246 3.94 -24.00 3.10
CA GLY A 246 4.92 -25.04 2.80
C GLY A 246 5.29 -25.15 1.31
N GLN A 247 4.73 -24.29 0.45
CA GLN A 247 4.99 -24.31 -0.99
C GLN A 247 6.13 -23.37 -1.37
N GLU A 248 7.05 -23.84 -2.20
CA GLU A 248 8.08 -23.00 -2.80
C GLU A 248 7.58 -22.44 -4.15
N ILE A 249 7.82 -21.15 -4.36
CA ILE A 249 7.59 -20.55 -5.68
C ILE A 249 8.73 -20.98 -6.60
N PRO A 250 8.48 -21.71 -7.70
CA PRO A 250 9.53 -22.13 -8.62
C PRO A 250 10.33 -20.96 -9.20
N ALA A 251 11.56 -21.21 -9.62
CA ALA A 251 12.40 -20.17 -10.23
C ALA A 251 11.72 -19.55 -11.46
N GLY A 252 11.72 -18.20 -11.52
CA GLY A 252 11.07 -17.45 -12.60
C GLY A 252 9.54 -17.36 -12.52
N LYS A 253 8.92 -17.96 -11.50
CA LYS A 253 7.48 -17.92 -11.26
C LYS A 253 7.10 -16.84 -10.26
N LEU A 254 5.81 -16.51 -10.21
CA LEU A 254 5.21 -15.50 -9.33
C LEU A 254 4.36 -16.17 -8.23
N PRO A 255 4.00 -15.46 -7.16
CA PRO A 255 3.08 -15.93 -6.12
C PRO A 255 1.78 -16.53 -6.64
N ALA A 256 1.22 -15.97 -7.70
CA ALA A 256 0.00 -16.46 -8.33
C ALA A 256 0.14 -17.88 -8.91
N ASP A 257 1.35 -18.32 -9.26
CA ASP A 257 1.61 -19.69 -9.75
C ASP A 257 1.46 -20.75 -8.63
N VAL A 258 1.44 -20.31 -7.37
CA VAL A 258 1.16 -21.14 -6.18
C VAL A 258 -0.12 -20.72 -5.46
N GLY A 259 -1.05 -20.08 -6.17
CA GLY A 259 -2.37 -19.70 -5.66
C GLY A 259 -2.38 -18.52 -4.69
N CYS A 260 -1.28 -17.80 -4.51
CA CYS A 260 -1.16 -16.74 -3.53
C CYS A 260 -1.00 -15.35 -4.16
N VAL A 261 -1.50 -14.32 -3.47
CA VAL A 261 -1.14 -12.93 -3.75
C VAL A 261 -0.85 -12.20 -2.45
N ILE A 262 0.19 -11.36 -2.44
CA ILE A 262 0.63 -10.65 -1.25
C ILE A 262 0.40 -9.15 -1.40
N PHE A 263 -0.15 -8.52 -0.36
CA PHE A 263 -0.24 -7.07 -0.22
C PHE A 263 0.34 -6.65 1.14
N ASN A 264 0.94 -5.49 1.22
CA ASN A 264 1.41 -4.93 2.48
C ASN A 264 0.23 -4.30 3.26
N ALA A 265 0.34 -4.22 4.59
CA ALA A 265 -0.68 -3.64 5.47
C ALA A 265 -1.03 -2.19 5.11
N GLU A 266 -0.03 -1.33 4.81
CA GLU A 266 -0.26 0.05 4.39
C GLU A 266 -0.97 0.14 3.04
N THR A 267 -0.66 -0.78 2.11
CA THR A 267 -1.38 -0.87 0.82
C THR A 267 -2.86 -1.16 1.05
N CYS A 268 -3.21 -2.05 1.98
CA CYS A 268 -4.61 -2.31 2.35
C CYS A 268 -5.28 -1.07 2.95
N SER A 269 -4.60 -0.38 3.86
CA SER A 269 -5.09 0.88 4.42
C SER A 269 -5.34 1.94 3.34
N SER A 270 -4.42 2.07 2.38
CA SER A 270 -4.56 3.00 1.25
C SER A 270 -5.73 2.65 0.33
N ILE A 271 -5.95 1.36 0.04
CA ILE A 271 -7.12 0.88 -0.72
C ILE A 271 -8.42 1.25 0.01
N PHE A 272 -8.48 1.02 1.32
CA PHE A 272 -9.65 1.39 2.10
C PHE A 272 -9.90 2.91 2.09
N LYS A 273 -8.86 3.73 2.28
CA LYS A 273 -8.97 5.20 2.25
C LYS A 273 -9.46 5.71 0.90
N ALA A 274 -8.96 5.14 -0.20
CA ALA A 274 -9.43 5.49 -1.53
C ALA A 274 -10.89 5.10 -1.75
N PHE A 275 -11.27 3.88 -1.37
CA PHE A 275 -12.63 3.37 -1.56
C PHE A 275 -13.65 4.09 -0.67
N ALA A 276 -13.33 4.29 0.61
CA ALA A 276 -14.26 4.83 1.61
C ALA A 276 -14.30 6.35 1.67
N TYR A 277 -13.22 7.03 1.31
CA TYR A 277 -13.09 8.49 1.46
C TYR A 277 -12.67 9.21 0.17
N GLY A 278 -12.45 8.48 -0.93
CA GLY A 278 -11.92 9.07 -2.17
C GLY A 278 -10.49 9.59 -2.05
N MET A 279 -9.75 9.21 -1.00
CA MET A 279 -8.40 9.72 -0.76
C MET A 279 -7.36 9.00 -1.63
N PRO A 280 -6.55 9.73 -2.44
CA PRO A 280 -5.49 9.10 -3.21
C PRO A 280 -4.33 8.70 -2.31
N SER A 281 -3.47 7.84 -2.85
CA SER A 281 -2.21 7.51 -2.21
C SER A 281 -1.22 8.67 -2.41
N ILE A 282 -0.88 9.33 -1.32
CA ILE A 282 0.21 10.30 -1.26
C ILE A 282 1.46 9.53 -0.80
N LYS A 283 2.54 9.62 -1.58
CA LYS A 283 3.77 8.83 -1.41
C LYS A 283 4.95 9.71 -1.16
#